data_8e7f1d2ec1135596547724a2e9805c32
#
_entry.id   8e7f1d2ec1135596547724a2e9805c32
#
_cell.length_a   1.000
_cell.length_b   1.000
_cell.length_c   1.000
_cell.angle_alpha   90.00
_cell.angle_beta   90.00
_cell.angle_gamma   90.00
#
_symmetry.space_group_name_H-M   'P 1'
#
loop_
_entity.id
_entity.type
_entity.pdbx_description
1 polymer ?
#
loop_
_entity_poly.entity_id
_entity_poly.type
_entity_poly.pdbx_seq_one_letter_code
_entity_poly.pdbx_strand_id
1 'polypeptide(L)'
;SSKFYLQVVILAVIVLFFTWTKFSIYYVEGFQEDAQEMARPLTYRTSLKIMFDYIPFGTGYGTFGCAAAAKEYSPLYYKYHLDHVWGLTPELPMFLADAFYPIYPAQFGIVGILCFLVFWKRRIREANAIQNMAYYRMAMMCILALALEQTADSSYLSGKGMGYFMILALCLNSHRYWNNSGNHISKLVA
;
A
#
# COMPACT_ATOMS: atom_id res chain seq x y z
N SER A 1 2.79 20.42 -14.85
CA SER A 1 2.45 21.84 -14.72
C SER A 1 2.22 22.14 -13.24
N SER A 2 2.89 23.16 -12.72
CA SER A 2 2.84 23.59 -11.31
C SER A 2 1.39 23.75 -10.78
N LYS A 3 0.49 24.23 -11.62
CA LYS A 3 -0.94 24.40 -11.29
C LYS A 3 -1.65 23.07 -10.96
N PHE A 4 -1.30 21.98 -11.62
CA PHE A 4 -1.90 20.67 -11.33
C PHE A 4 -1.47 20.15 -9.95
N TYR A 5 -0.20 20.25 -9.63
CA TYR A 5 0.29 19.85 -8.30
C TYR A 5 -0.33 20.69 -7.18
N LEU A 6 -0.48 22.00 -7.42
CA LEU A 6 -1.14 22.89 -6.49
C LEU A 6 -2.60 22.46 -6.24
N GLN A 7 -3.35 22.13 -7.30
CA GLN A 7 -4.73 21.65 -7.17
C GLN A 7 -4.83 20.34 -6.40
N VAL A 8 -3.92 19.38 -6.66
CA VAL A 8 -3.87 18.10 -5.92
C VAL A 8 -3.54 18.33 -4.44
N VAL A 9 -2.60 19.21 -4.13
CA VAL A 9 -2.25 19.55 -2.74
C VAL A 9 -3.41 20.23 -2.04
N ILE A 10 -4.08 21.19 -2.67
CA ILE A 10 -5.25 21.86 -2.10
C ILE A 10 -6.36 20.84 -1.82
N LEU A 11 -6.66 19.96 -2.78
CA LEU A 11 -7.68 18.93 -2.60
C LEU A 11 -7.30 17.98 -1.44
N ALA A 12 -6.03 17.56 -1.36
CA ALA A 12 -5.56 16.71 -0.27
C ALA A 12 -5.69 17.39 1.10
N VAL A 13 -5.36 18.68 1.20
CA VAL A 13 -5.53 19.45 2.44
C VAL A 13 -7.01 19.57 2.83
N ILE A 14 -7.90 19.81 1.87
CA ILE A 14 -9.35 19.87 2.11
C ILE A 14 -9.85 18.52 2.63
N VAL A 15 -9.49 17.43 1.97
CA VAL A 15 -9.89 16.07 2.37
C VAL A 15 -9.34 15.76 3.78
N LEU A 16 -8.08 16.07 4.05
CA LEU A 16 -7.49 15.89 5.39
C LEU A 16 -8.21 16.72 6.45
N PHE A 17 -8.59 17.96 6.15
CA PHE A 17 -9.32 18.81 7.09
C PHE A 17 -10.68 18.20 7.47
N PHE A 18 -11.46 17.74 6.49
CA PHE A 18 -12.76 17.12 6.75
C PHE A 18 -12.67 15.72 7.38
N THR A 19 -11.57 15.00 7.13
CA THR A 19 -11.36 13.65 7.69
C THR A 19 -10.47 13.65 8.92
N TRP A 20 -10.01 14.84 9.37
CA TRP A 20 -9.04 14.98 10.48
C TRP A 20 -9.45 14.22 11.74
N THR A 21 -10.70 14.34 12.16
CA THR A 21 -11.21 13.64 13.34
C THR A 21 -11.04 12.12 13.23
N LYS A 22 -11.35 11.55 12.07
CA LYS A 22 -11.15 10.11 11.82
C LYS A 22 -9.67 9.76 11.74
N PHE A 23 -8.90 10.59 11.07
CA PHE A 23 -7.46 10.41 10.94
C PHE A 23 -6.77 10.47 12.31
N SER A 24 -7.10 11.45 13.17
CA SER A 24 -6.51 11.57 14.50
C SER A 24 -6.82 10.36 15.38
N ILE A 25 -8.08 9.90 15.38
CA ILE A 25 -8.48 8.70 16.15
C ILE A 25 -7.67 7.47 15.73
N TYR A 26 -7.53 7.22 14.42
CA TYR A 26 -6.88 5.99 13.93
C TYR A 26 -5.35 6.05 13.90
N TYR A 27 -4.76 7.22 13.65
CA TYR A 27 -3.32 7.34 13.39
C TYR A 27 -2.55 8.20 14.41
N VAL A 28 -3.23 8.92 15.27
CA VAL A 28 -2.61 9.71 16.32
C VAL A 28 -2.95 9.13 17.70
N GLU A 29 -4.23 9.10 18.04
CA GLU A 29 -4.70 8.61 19.35
C GLU A 29 -4.57 7.08 19.47
N GLY A 30 -4.88 6.33 18.38
CA GLY A 30 -4.77 4.86 18.35
C GLY A 30 -3.34 4.32 18.49
N PHE A 31 -2.31 5.16 18.36
CA PHE A 31 -0.91 4.78 18.60
C PHE A 31 -0.42 5.14 20.02
N GLN A 32 -1.22 5.78 20.84
CA GLN A 32 -0.90 6.03 22.25
C GLN A 32 -1.06 4.75 23.08
N GLU A 33 -0.21 4.58 24.11
CA GLU A 33 -0.20 3.37 24.92
C GLU A 33 -1.50 3.17 25.72
N ASP A 34 -2.17 4.27 26.08
CA ASP A 34 -3.44 4.26 26.85
C ASP A 34 -4.69 4.25 25.97
N ALA A 35 -4.54 4.20 24.62
CA ALA A 35 -5.69 4.14 23.73
C ALA A 35 -6.44 2.82 23.88
N GLN A 36 -7.78 2.86 23.84
CA GLN A 36 -8.59 1.66 23.68
C GLN A 36 -8.00 0.82 22.54
N GLU A 37 -7.86 -0.49 22.76
CA GLU A 37 -7.26 -1.43 21.83
C GLU A 37 -8.04 -1.47 20.51
N MET A 38 -7.75 -0.53 19.63
CA MET A 38 -8.32 -0.51 18.29
C MET A 38 -7.57 -1.51 17.41
N ALA A 39 -8.32 -2.34 16.70
CA ALA A 39 -7.79 -3.41 15.86
C ALA A 39 -6.71 -2.93 14.88
N ARG A 40 -6.95 -1.85 14.15
CA ARG A 40 -6.04 -1.38 13.10
C ARG A 40 -4.70 -0.83 13.62
N PRO A 41 -4.65 0.15 14.54
CA PRO A 41 -3.39 0.61 15.12
C PRO A 41 -2.60 -0.51 15.79
N LEU A 42 -3.30 -1.41 16.49
CA LEU A 42 -2.67 -2.55 17.14
C LEU A 42 -2.02 -3.50 16.11
N THR A 43 -2.70 -3.78 14.99
CA THR A 43 -2.13 -4.60 13.91
C THR A 43 -0.86 -3.97 13.33
N TYR A 44 -0.82 -2.64 13.13
CA TYR A 44 0.39 -1.93 12.69
C TYR A 44 1.53 -2.03 13.71
N ARG A 45 1.26 -1.75 14.99
CA ARG A 45 2.27 -1.86 16.06
C ARG A 45 2.82 -3.27 16.18
N THR A 46 1.93 -4.26 16.17
CA THR A 46 2.30 -5.67 16.29
C THR A 46 3.11 -6.12 15.08
N SER A 47 2.80 -5.66 13.87
CA SER A 47 3.58 -6.01 12.68
C SER A 47 5.03 -5.56 12.76
N LEU A 48 5.27 -4.36 13.32
CA LEU A 48 6.63 -3.87 13.56
C LEU A 48 7.34 -4.69 14.65
N LYS A 49 6.64 -5.06 15.73
CA LYS A 49 7.21 -5.92 16.77
C LYS A 49 7.59 -7.29 16.21
N ILE A 50 6.72 -7.90 15.42
CA ILE A 50 7.02 -9.16 14.71
C ILE A 50 8.25 -9.01 13.82
N MET A 51 8.37 -7.90 13.08
CA MET A 51 9.54 -7.64 12.24
C MET A 51 10.84 -7.69 13.04
N PHE A 52 10.88 -7.06 14.22
CA PHE A 52 12.07 -7.06 15.06
C PHE A 52 12.35 -8.43 15.70
N ASP A 53 11.31 -9.17 16.08
CA ASP A 53 11.46 -10.50 16.67
C ASP A 53 11.94 -11.55 15.66
N TYR A 54 11.68 -11.32 14.35
CA TYR A 54 12.00 -12.26 13.26
C TYR A 54 12.89 -11.66 12.17
N ILE A 55 13.86 -10.83 12.58
CA ILE A 55 14.87 -10.26 11.67
C ILE A 55 15.68 -11.40 11.01
N PRO A 56 16.00 -11.27 9.70
CA PRO A 56 15.67 -10.19 8.76
C PRO A 56 14.45 -10.49 7.87
N PHE A 57 13.93 -11.73 7.87
CA PHE A 57 13.00 -12.24 6.86
C PHE A 57 11.54 -12.23 7.28
N GLY A 58 11.24 -11.89 8.55
CA GLY A 58 9.87 -11.99 9.10
C GLY A 58 9.42 -13.44 9.34
N THR A 59 8.10 -13.64 9.44
CA THR A 59 7.50 -14.93 9.82
C THR A 59 7.11 -15.82 8.64
N GLY A 60 7.27 -15.33 7.42
CA GLY A 60 6.91 -16.04 6.20
C GLY A 60 5.52 -15.68 5.65
N TYR A 61 5.30 -16.07 4.40
CA TYR A 61 4.07 -15.76 3.67
C TYR A 61 2.83 -16.39 4.32
N GLY A 62 1.75 -15.62 4.37
CA GLY A 62 0.46 -16.11 4.84
C GLY A 62 0.28 -16.16 6.37
N THR A 63 1.24 -15.65 7.14
CA THR A 63 1.25 -15.80 8.61
C THR A 63 0.61 -14.65 9.38
N PHE A 64 0.50 -13.44 8.79
CA PHE A 64 -0.01 -12.26 9.46
C PHE A 64 -0.65 -11.25 8.50
N GLY A 65 -1.77 -10.63 8.92
CA GLY A 65 -2.37 -9.49 8.19
C GLY A 65 -3.01 -9.83 6.85
N CYS A 66 -3.28 -11.08 6.53
CA CYS A 66 -3.87 -11.50 5.27
C CYS A 66 -5.01 -12.51 5.46
N ALA A 67 -5.80 -12.71 4.40
CA ALA A 67 -6.96 -13.60 4.44
C ALA A 67 -6.61 -15.05 4.82
N ALA A 68 -5.43 -15.55 4.42
CA ALA A 68 -4.97 -16.89 4.81
C ALA A 68 -4.73 -16.97 6.31
N ALA A 69 -4.02 -15.99 6.89
CA ALA A 69 -3.77 -15.91 8.34
C ALA A 69 -5.06 -15.74 9.15
N ALA A 70 -6.06 -15.04 8.59
CA ALA A 70 -7.37 -14.87 9.22
C ALA A 70 -8.18 -16.16 9.20
N LYS A 71 -8.18 -16.87 8.07
CA LYS A 71 -8.95 -18.12 7.88
C LYS A 71 -8.47 -19.23 8.81
N GLU A 72 -7.16 -19.43 8.88
CA GLU A 72 -6.55 -20.50 9.72
C GLU A 72 -6.22 -20.00 11.12
N TYR A 73 -6.55 -18.77 11.44
CA TYR A 73 -6.23 -18.02 12.66
C TYR A 73 -4.80 -18.30 13.18
N SER A 74 -3.87 -17.60 12.56
CA SER A 74 -2.43 -17.80 12.77
C SER A 74 -2.05 -17.81 14.27
N PRO A 75 -1.15 -18.71 14.71
CA PRO A 75 -0.64 -18.74 16.09
C PRO A 75 0.02 -17.43 16.56
N LEU A 76 0.43 -16.57 15.61
CA LEU A 76 0.98 -15.26 15.93
C LEU A 76 -0.04 -14.36 16.62
N TYR A 77 -1.32 -14.46 16.30
CA TYR A 77 -2.35 -13.65 16.94
C TYR A 77 -2.48 -13.96 18.42
N TYR A 78 -2.38 -15.23 18.82
CA TYR A 78 -2.30 -15.63 20.24
C TYR A 78 -0.98 -15.17 20.88
N LYS A 79 0.15 -15.37 20.20
CA LYS A 79 1.48 -15.00 20.72
C LYS A 79 1.59 -13.51 21.05
N TYR A 80 0.94 -12.65 20.27
CA TYR A 80 0.99 -11.20 20.42
C TYR A 80 -0.27 -10.62 21.07
N HIS A 81 -1.12 -11.45 21.66
CA HIS A 81 -2.33 -11.06 22.41
C HIS A 81 -3.31 -10.22 21.59
N LEU A 82 -3.55 -10.59 20.32
CA LEU A 82 -4.54 -9.99 19.46
C LEU A 82 -5.91 -10.67 19.57
N ASP A 83 -5.96 -11.86 20.13
CA ASP A 83 -7.08 -12.78 20.18
C ASP A 83 -8.25 -12.31 21.07
N HIS A 84 -8.06 -11.28 21.88
CA HIS A 84 -9.12 -10.70 22.73
C HIS A 84 -9.59 -9.31 22.24
N VAL A 85 -9.01 -8.78 21.17
CA VAL A 85 -9.41 -7.48 20.62
C VAL A 85 -10.57 -7.66 19.66
N TRP A 86 -11.60 -6.85 19.81
CA TRP A 86 -12.79 -6.92 18.97
C TRP A 86 -12.46 -6.79 17.47
N GLY A 87 -12.96 -7.73 16.68
CA GLY A 87 -12.68 -7.83 15.24
C GLY A 87 -11.35 -8.48 14.87
N LEU A 88 -10.53 -8.89 15.88
CA LEU A 88 -9.31 -9.68 15.70
C LEU A 88 -9.41 -11.07 16.34
N THR A 89 -10.52 -11.39 17.03
CA THR A 89 -10.73 -12.67 17.72
C THR A 89 -10.91 -13.82 16.72
N PRO A 90 -10.67 -15.09 17.14
CA PRO A 90 -10.92 -16.26 16.28
C PRO A 90 -12.35 -16.36 15.79
N GLU A 91 -13.33 -15.97 16.63
CA GLU A 91 -14.76 -16.02 16.32
C GLU A 91 -15.18 -14.88 15.39
N LEU A 92 -14.46 -13.76 15.41
CA LEU A 92 -14.77 -12.55 14.62
C LEU A 92 -13.51 -11.94 14.00
N PRO A 93 -12.87 -12.58 12.99
CA PRO A 93 -11.60 -12.14 12.42
C PRO A 93 -11.75 -11.09 11.34
N MET A 94 -12.69 -10.12 11.49
CA MET A 94 -13.10 -9.18 10.45
C MET A 94 -11.99 -8.23 10.01
N PHE A 95 -11.12 -7.80 10.93
CA PHE A 95 -10.11 -6.77 10.68
C PHE A 95 -8.69 -7.30 10.54
N LEU A 96 -8.50 -8.63 10.57
CA LEU A 96 -7.17 -9.23 10.44
C LEU A 96 -6.52 -8.99 9.07
N ALA A 97 -7.33 -8.81 8.02
CA ALA A 97 -6.86 -8.55 6.65
C ALA A 97 -7.29 -7.16 6.14
N ASP A 98 -7.63 -6.23 7.03
CA ASP A 98 -8.22 -4.93 6.70
C ASP A 98 -7.19 -3.89 6.25
N ALA A 99 -5.90 -4.11 6.49
CA ALA A 99 -4.83 -3.22 6.07
C ALA A 99 -3.67 -4.01 5.47
N PHE A 100 -3.14 -3.52 4.34
CA PHE A 100 -2.10 -4.24 3.61
C PHE A 100 -0.68 -3.99 4.13
N TYR A 101 -0.37 -2.76 4.53
CA TYR A 101 1.00 -2.40 4.93
C TYR A 101 1.57 -3.23 6.09
N PRO A 102 0.80 -3.66 7.11
CA PRO A 102 1.31 -4.53 8.18
C PRO A 102 1.84 -5.89 7.69
N ILE A 103 1.43 -6.34 6.50
CA ILE A 103 1.87 -7.60 5.91
C ILE A 103 3.39 -7.60 5.68
N TYR A 104 3.95 -6.51 5.14
CA TYR A 104 5.36 -6.46 4.77
C TYR A 104 6.30 -6.62 5.96
N PRO A 105 6.22 -5.81 7.02
CA PRO A 105 7.10 -5.97 8.16
C PRO A 105 6.91 -7.32 8.86
N ALA A 106 5.67 -7.79 9.03
CA ALA A 106 5.42 -9.03 9.74
C ALA A 106 5.86 -10.28 8.95
N GLN A 107 5.43 -10.39 7.68
CA GLN A 107 5.68 -11.61 6.90
C GLN A 107 7.07 -11.65 6.25
N PHE A 108 7.59 -10.52 5.81
CA PHE A 108 8.80 -10.46 4.99
C PHE A 108 9.95 -9.69 5.65
N GLY A 109 9.73 -9.12 6.84
CA GLY A 109 10.73 -8.43 7.61
C GLY A 109 11.34 -7.21 6.90
N ILE A 110 12.57 -6.87 7.27
CA ILE A 110 13.32 -5.74 6.69
C ILE A 110 13.57 -5.96 5.20
N VAL A 111 13.87 -7.19 4.80
CA VAL A 111 14.13 -7.53 3.39
C VAL A 111 12.90 -7.24 2.53
N GLY A 112 11.71 -7.62 2.99
CA GLY A 112 10.46 -7.32 2.29
C GLY A 112 10.19 -5.84 2.15
N ILE A 113 10.42 -5.05 3.21
CA ILE A 113 10.28 -3.59 3.16
C ILE A 113 11.24 -2.97 2.13
N LEU A 114 12.51 -3.38 2.13
CA LEU A 114 13.49 -2.88 1.16
C LEU A 114 13.09 -3.22 -0.27
N CYS A 115 12.65 -4.45 -0.54
CA CYS A 115 12.16 -4.85 -1.86
C CYS A 115 10.94 -4.02 -2.29
N PHE A 116 10.00 -3.77 -1.38
CA PHE A 116 8.83 -2.94 -1.62
C PHE A 116 9.20 -1.50 -1.98
N LEU A 117 10.10 -0.89 -1.22
CA LEU A 117 10.59 0.46 -1.48
C LEU A 117 11.32 0.56 -2.82
N VAL A 118 12.16 -0.42 -3.15
CA VAL A 118 12.86 -0.48 -4.44
C VAL A 118 11.87 -0.64 -5.59
N PHE A 119 10.86 -1.50 -5.43
CA PHE A 119 9.81 -1.67 -6.43
C PHE A 119 9.10 -0.34 -6.72
N TRP A 120 8.61 0.36 -5.70
CA TRP A 120 7.91 1.62 -5.89
C TRP A 120 8.81 2.74 -6.41
N LYS A 121 10.05 2.83 -5.92
CA LYS A 121 11.04 3.78 -6.45
C LYS A 121 11.25 3.59 -7.97
N ARG A 122 11.32 2.33 -8.43
CA ARG A 122 11.44 2.03 -9.86
C ARG A 122 10.18 2.45 -10.63
N ARG A 123 8.98 2.12 -10.13
CA ARG A 123 7.71 2.49 -10.78
C ARG A 123 7.54 4.02 -10.88
N ILE A 124 7.85 4.75 -9.83
CA ILE A 124 7.82 6.22 -9.83
C ILE A 124 8.83 6.78 -10.84
N ARG A 125 10.03 6.23 -10.89
CA ARG A 125 11.04 6.66 -11.88
C ARG A 125 10.58 6.43 -13.31
N GLU A 126 10.00 5.28 -13.60
CA GLU A 126 9.45 4.98 -14.93
C GLU A 126 8.27 5.90 -15.27
N ALA A 127 7.38 6.17 -14.34
CA ALA A 127 6.30 7.12 -14.53
C ALA A 127 6.81 8.53 -14.84
N ASN A 128 7.84 9.00 -14.13
CA ASN A 128 8.46 10.31 -14.38
C ASN A 128 9.16 10.42 -15.75
N ALA A 129 9.49 9.30 -16.39
CA ALA A 129 10.07 9.27 -17.73
C ALA A 129 9.00 9.37 -18.83
N ILE A 130 7.71 9.33 -18.53
CA ILE A 130 6.62 9.43 -19.49
C ILE A 130 6.54 10.86 -20.04
N GLN A 131 6.72 11.02 -21.33
CA GLN A 131 6.66 12.33 -21.99
C GLN A 131 5.22 12.84 -22.17
N ASN A 132 4.29 11.94 -22.46
CA ASN A 132 2.87 12.29 -22.62
C ASN A 132 2.24 12.60 -21.25
N MET A 133 1.82 13.86 -21.09
CA MET A 133 1.29 14.38 -19.83
C MET A 133 0.01 13.66 -19.37
N ALA A 134 -0.82 13.16 -20.29
CA ALA A 134 -2.03 12.43 -19.93
C ALA A 134 -1.68 11.08 -19.27
N TYR A 135 -0.81 10.29 -19.90
CA TYR A 135 -0.35 9.01 -19.35
C TYR A 135 0.46 9.18 -18.06
N TYR A 136 1.28 10.23 -17.97
CA TYR A 136 1.99 10.57 -16.72
C TYR A 136 1.02 10.81 -15.57
N ARG A 137 -0.02 11.64 -15.79
CA ARG A 137 -1.02 11.93 -14.75
C ARG A 137 -1.80 10.68 -14.35
N MET A 138 -2.22 9.87 -15.32
CA MET A 138 -2.90 8.60 -15.03
C MET A 138 -2.01 7.65 -14.21
N ALA A 139 -0.75 7.50 -14.58
CA ALA A 139 0.20 6.66 -13.85
C ALA A 139 0.38 7.14 -12.39
N MET A 140 0.58 8.46 -12.21
CA MET A 140 0.73 9.05 -10.87
C MET A 140 -0.54 8.93 -10.03
N MET A 141 -1.73 9.08 -10.62
CA MET A 141 -2.99 8.85 -9.92
C MET A 141 -3.16 7.40 -9.49
N CYS A 142 -2.82 6.42 -10.35
CA CYS A 142 -2.84 5.01 -9.99
C CYS A 142 -1.87 4.69 -8.84
N ILE A 143 -0.65 5.23 -8.87
CA ILE A 143 0.34 5.06 -7.80
C ILE A 143 -0.19 5.65 -6.49
N LEU A 144 -0.76 6.86 -6.54
CA LEU A 144 -1.31 7.52 -5.36
C LEU A 144 -2.52 6.77 -4.80
N ALA A 145 -3.46 6.35 -5.66
CA ALA A 145 -4.62 5.56 -5.25
C ALA A 145 -4.20 4.25 -4.59
N LEU A 146 -3.29 3.49 -5.22
CA LEU A 146 -2.73 2.28 -4.64
C LEU A 146 -2.04 2.53 -3.29
N ALA A 147 -1.28 3.61 -3.15
CA ALA A 147 -0.63 3.93 -1.89
C ALA A 147 -1.62 4.30 -0.77
N LEU A 148 -2.66 5.05 -1.07
CA LEU A 148 -3.66 5.48 -0.08
C LEU A 148 -4.59 4.34 0.32
N GLU A 149 -5.10 3.58 -0.63
CA GLU A 149 -6.03 2.48 -0.34
C GLU A 149 -5.43 1.41 0.57
N GLN A 150 -4.13 1.12 0.46
CA GLN A 150 -3.47 0.10 1.28
C GLN A 150 -3.43 0.40 2.78
N THR A 151 -3.70 1.63 3.17
CA THR A 151 -3.81 1.99 4.60
C THR A 151 -5.06 1.43 5.26
N ALA A 152 -6.10 1.18 4.48
CA ALA A 152 -7.44 0.85 4.96
C ALA A 152 -8.11 -0.32 4.22
N ASP A 153 -7.45 -0.94 3.25
CA ASP A 153 -7.96 -2.08 2.48
C ASP A 153 -6.77 -2.87 1.91
N SER A 154 -6.90 -4.17 1.80
CA SER A 154 -5.92 -5.04 1.13
C SER A 154 -6.09 -5.04 -0.39
N SER A 155 -6.21 -3.85 -1.00
CA SER A 155 -6.53 -3.66 -2.41
C SER A 155 -5.53 -4.33 -3.36
N TYR A 156 -4.25 -4.47 -3.00
CA TYR A 156 -3.26 -5.18 -3.84
C TYR A 156 -3.63 -6.63 -4.13
N LEU A 157 -4.39 -7.26 -3.24
CA LEU A 157 -4.83 -8.64 -3.36
C LEU A 157 -6.26 -8.75 -3.91
N SER A 158 -6.87 -7.63 -4.30
CA SER A 158 -8.25 -7.55 -4.79
C SER A 158 -8.31 -7.24 -6.28
N GLY A 159 -9.50 -7.46 -6.88
CA GLY A 159 -9.77 -7.08 -8.28
C GLY A 159 -9.58 -5.58 -8.57
N LYS A 160 -9.82 -4.71 -7.57
CA LYS A 160 -9.57 -3.26 -7.70
C LYS A 160 -8.08 -2.97 -7.93
N GLY A 161 -7.23 -3.51 -7.09
CA GLY A 161 -5.79 -3.33 -7.21
C GLY A 161 -5.25 -3.87 -8.53
N MET A 162 -5.77 -5.02 -8.97
CA MET A 162 -5.43 -5.57 -10.27
C MET A 162 -5.74 -4.58 -11.40
N GLY A 163 -6.92 -3.92 -11.36
CA GLY A 163 -7.29 -2.88 -12.31
C GLY A 163 -6.31 -1.69 -12.31
N TYR A 164 -5.94 -1.17 -11.15
CA TYR A 164 -4.94 -0.10 -11.05
C TYR A 164 -3.58 -0.51 -11.58
N PHE A 165 -3.11 -1.74 -11.29
CA PHE A 165 -1.85 -2.25 -11.83
C PHE A 165 -1.89 -2.42 -13.35
N MET A 166 -3.01 -2.86 -13.93
CA MET A 166 -3.18 -2.94 -15.37
C MET A 166 -3.11 -1.57 -16.04
N ILE A 167 -3.83 -0.57 -15.51
CA ILE A 167 -3.79 0.80 -16.01
C ILE A 167 -2.37 1.38 -15.88
N LEU A 168 -1.72 1.19 -14.74
CA LEU A 168 -0.35 1.63 -14.52
C LEU A 168 0.60 0.99 -15.53
N ALA A 169 0.49 -0.31 -15.76
CA ALA A 169 1.31 -1.03 -16.73
C ALA A 169 1.12 -0.51 -18.17
N LEU A 170 -0.13 -0.21 -18.57
CA LEU A 170 -0.42 0.39 -19.88
C LEU A 170 0.21 1.78 -20.00
N CYS A 171 0.10 2.62 -18.96
CA CYS A 171 0.71 3.95 -18.96
C CYS A 171 2.24 3.89 -19.05
N LEU A 172 2.88 3.00 -18.29
CA LEU A 172 4.33 2.82 -18.30
C LEU A 172 4.84 2.28 -19.63
N ASN A 173 4.05 1.40 -20.28
CA ASN A 173 4.44 0.82 -21.58
C ASN A 173 4.19 1.77 -22.76
N SER A 174 3.27 2.73 -22.67
CA SER A 174 2.97 3.70 -23.72
C SER A 174 4.21 4.49 -24.16
N HIS A 175 5.11 4.78 -23.22
CA HIS A 175 6.40 5.42 -23.50
C HIS A 175 7.31 4.59 -24.41
N ARG A 176 7.35 3.28 -24.23
CA ARG A 176 8.17 2.37 -25.07
C ARG A 176 7.63 2.27 -26.50
N TYR A 177 6.30 2.26 -26.63
CA TYR A 177 5.64 2.18 -27.93
C TYR A 177 5.89 3.44 -28.77
N TRP A 178 5.81 4.61 -28.17
CA TRP A 178 6.03 5.89 -28.85
C TRP A 178 7.47 6.07 -29.32
N ASN A 179 8.45 5.73 -28.53
CA ASN A 179 9.86 5.80 -28.90
C ASN A 179 10.22 4.83 -30.04
N ASN A 180 9.65 3.62 -30.05
CA ASN A 180 9.87 2.67 -31.12
C ASN A 180 9.20 3.10 -32.43
N SER A 181 8.01 3.69 -32.38
CA SER A 181 7.31 4.21 -33.57
C SER A 181 8.05 5.39 -34.19
N GLY A 182 8.57 6.31 -33.37
CA GLY A 182 9.38 7.44 -33.81
C GLY A 182 10.67 7.01 -34.52
N ASN A 183 11.36 6.01 -34.03
CA ASN A 183 12.55 5.44 -34.62
C ASN A 183 12.27 4.66 -35.95
N HIS A 184 11.08 4.05 -36.08
CA HIS A 184 10.68 3.42 -37.35
C HIS A 184 10.37 4.42 -38.45
N ILE A 185 9.70 5.51 -38.11
CA ILE A 185 9.36 6.58 -39.08
C ILE A 185 10.62 7.29 -39.52
N SER A 186 11.56 7.60 -38.64
CA SER A 186 12.84 8.24 -39.02
C SER A 186 13.71 7.38 -39.95
N LYS A 187 13.63 6.04 -39.83
CA LYS A 187 14.33 5.08 -40.69
C LYS A 187 13.66 4.88 -42.06
N LEU A 188 12.38 5.24 -42.21
CA LEU A 188 11.65 5.16 -43.47
C LEU A 188 11.77 6.46 -44.31
N VAL A 189 12.19 7.56 -43.67
CA VAL A 189 12.33 8.89 -44.32
C VAL A 189 13.80 9.24 -44.63
N ALA A 190 14.75 8.44 -44.12
CA ALA A 190 16.18 8.52 -44.44
C ALA A 190 16.56 7.50 -45.54
#